data_a4ee5d843849983b05c4ab74f71de6f2
#
_entry.id   a4ee5d843849983b05c4ab74f71de6f2
#
_cell.length_a   1.000
_cell.length_b   1.000
_cell.length_c   1.000
_cell.angle_alpha   90.00
_cell.angle_beta   90.00
_cell.angle_gamma   90.00
#
_symmetry.space_group_name_H-M   'P 1'
#
loop_
_entity.id
_entity.type
_entity.pdbx_description
1 polymer ?
#
loop_
_entity_poly.entity_id
_entity_poly.type
_entity_poly.pdbx_seq_one_letter_code
_entity_poly.pdbx_strand_id
1 'polypeptide(L)'
;MADLRSNAQMFDIDVSALEQLRVEISATQHQMLMAYNRALNRTAKHMHRVSVGMIIESLAVKGRKAAEKRVKPFVKIRNISKETAGDLSSAKLWYGLNDFRVSELKGRLQNPRRQKQPRDPETGLFLKTKKGARGATFTPRSAGLAMMSWPDSFVAKRYGAKSVWIRLARGGIEEARVPVHEALEDAIDDYIFENIGTVFMGFFEQDLRGRVKGNVHVDPKTGKRL
;
A
#
# COMPACT_ATOMS: atom_id res chain seq x y z
N MET A 1 11.76 -21.57 2.42
CA MET A 1 10.74 -20.86 3.21
C MET A 1 11.36 -19.53 3.60
N ALA A 2 10.99 -18.46 2.89
CA ALA A 2 11.48 -17.12 3.23
C ALA A 2 10.70 -16.64 4.45
N ASP A 3 11.47 -16.32 5.47
CA ASP A 3 11.00 -15.81 6.77
C ASP A 3 10.38 -14.43 6.52
N LEU A 4 9.06 -14.36 6.51
CA LEU A 4 8.30 -13.12 6.43
C LEU A 4 8.40 -12.38 7.76
N ARG A 5 9.58 -11.84 8.05
CA ARG A 5 9.73 -10.86 9.11
C ARG A 5 8.98 -9.59 8.68
N SER A 6 7.78 -9.43 9.21
CA SER A 6 7.09 -8.16 9.14
C SER A 6 7.93 -7.13 9.91
N ASN A 7 8.67 -6.30 9.22
CA ASN A 7 9.23 -5.09 9.80
C ASN A 7 8.05 -4.17 10.15
N ALA A 8 7.51 -4.33 11.37
CA ALA A 8 6.55 -3.39 11.91
C ALA A 8 7.34 -2.16 12.35
N GLN A 9 7.46 -1.18 11.47
CA GLN A 9 7.98 0.11 11.87
C GLN A 9 6.93 0.79 12.77
N MET A 10 7.33 1.18 13.97
CA MET A 10 6.48 1.88 14.93
C MET A 10 6.86 3.37 14.91
N PHE A 11 5.86 4.20 14.65
CA PHE A 11 5.96 5.63 14.91
C PHE A 11 5.45 5.90 16.33
N ASP A 12 6.30 6.45 17.17
CA ASP A 12 5.94 6.84 18.53
C ASP A 12 5.58 8.32 18.57
N ILE A 13 4.48 8.63 19.26
CA ILE A 13 4.03 10.01 19.41
C ILE A 13 4.62 10.55 20.72
N ASP A 14 5.37 11.64 20.65
CA ASP A 14 5.89 12.32 21.83
C ASP A 14 4.75 12.90 22.69
N VAL A 15 4.42 12.16 23.74
CA VAL A 15 3.37 12.55 24.70
C VAL A 15 3.73 13.85 25.42
N SER A 16 5.03 14.12 25.63
CA SER A 16 5.48 15.35 26.31
C SER A 16 5.16 16.59 25.47
N ALA A 17 5.32 16.52 24.16
CA ALA A 17 4.94 17.60 23.24
C ALA A 17 3.42 17.88 23.25
N LEU A 18 2.61 16.81 23.37
CA LEU A 18 1.14 16.96 23.48
C LEU A 18 0.73 17.65 24.78
N GLU A 19 1.36 17.28 25.90
CA GLU A 19 1.12 17.91 27.20
C GLU A 19 1.59 19.35 27.24
N GLN A 20 2.74 19.68 26.68
CA GLN A 20 3.22 21.05 26.57
C GLN A 20 2.22 21.92 25.80
N LEU A 21 1.75 21.49 24.67
CA LEU A 21 0.76 22.20 23.88
C LEU A 21 -0.57 22.35 24.66
N ARG A 22 -1.00 21.31 25.39
CA ARG A 22 -2.19 21.38 26.24
C ARG A 22 -2.09 22.50 27.28
N VAL A 23 -0.96 22.61 27.98
CA VAL A 23 -0.73 23.62 28.98
C VAL A 23 -0.67 25.01 28.35
N GLU A 24 0.06 25.17 27.24
CA GLU A 24 0.20 26.43 26.51
C GLU A 24 -1.15 27.06 26.15
N ILE A 25 -2.10 26.26 25.69
CA ILE A 25 -3.42 26.76 25.27
C ILE A 25 -4.50 26.61 26.34
N SER A 26 -4.12 26.24 27.57
CA SER A 26 -5.03 26.04 28.71
C SER A 26 -6.16 25.05 28.45
N ALA A 27 -5.87 23.98 27.70
CA ALA A 27 -6.83 22.93 27.41
C ALA A 27 -6.97 21.95 28.59
N THR A 28 -8.18 21.41 28.79
CA THR A 28 -8.42 20.35 29.77
C THR A 28 -7.86 19.01 29.27
N GLN A 29 -7.57 18.10 30.21
CA GLN A 29 -7.13 16.74 29.86
C GLN A 29 -8.14 16.03 28.94
N HIS A 30 -9.42 16.19 29.23
CA HIS A 30 -10.49 15.63 28.41
C HIS A 30 -10.47 16.18 26.96
N GLN A 31 -10.30 17.50 26.79
CA GLN A 31 -10.17 18.11 25.46
C GLN A 31 -8.95 17.58 24.71
N MET A 32 -7.83 17.38 25.39
CA MET A 32 -6.61 16.81 24.82
C MET A 32 -6.84 15.38 24.32
N LEU A 33 -7.43 14.52 25.14
CA LEU A 33 -7.70 13.11 24.74
C LEU A 33 -8.69 13.00 23.58
N MET A 34 -9.71 13.86 23.57
CA MET A 34 -10.64 13.94 22.45
C MET A 34 -9.96 14.41 21.16
N ALA A 35 -9.08 15.43 21.26
CA ALA A 35 -8.31 15.92 20.13
C ALA A 35 -7.34 14.85 19.62
N TYR A 36 -6.66 14.15 20.53
CA TYR A 36 -5.77 13.03 20.19
C TYR A 36 -6.49 11.95 19.39
N ASN A 37 -7.60 11.44 19.89
CA ASN A 37 -8.37 10.39 19.23
C ASN A 37 -8.85 10.83 17.83
N ARG A 38 -9.27 12.09 17.70
CA ARG A 38 -9.72 12.62 16.42
C ARG A 38 -8.55 12.82 15.46
N ALA A 39 -7.43 13.36 15.94
CA ALA A 39 -6.21 13.53 15.16
C ALA A 39 -5.69 12.18 14.64
N LEU A 40 -5.62 11.17 15.52
CA LEU A 40 -5.21 9.82 15.16
C LEU A 40 -6.05 9.23 14.01
N ASN A 41 -7.38 9.35 14.12
CA ASN A 41 -8.30 8.87 13.09
C ASN A 41 -8.16 9.64 11.76
N ARG A 42 -7.99 10.97 11.84
CA ARG A 42 -7.76 11.82 10.65
C ARG A 42 -6.42 11.50 9.99
N THR A 43 -5.36 11.32 10.78
CA THR A 43 -4.03 10.93 10.30
C THR A 43 -4.07 9.59 9.60
N ALA A 44 -4.68 8.57 10.21
CA ALA A 44 -4.80 7.24 9.60
C ALA A 44 -5.54 7.28 8.25
N LYS A 45 -6.62 8.05 8.15
CA LYS A 45 -7.37 8.24 6.90
C LYS A 45 -6.59 9.05 5.85
N HIS A 46 -5.82 10.04 6.29
CA HIS A 46 -4.97 10.84 5.43
C HIS A 46 -3.84 9.99 4.85
N MET A 47 -3.10 9.30 5.73
CA MET A 47 -2.00 8.43 5.34
C MET A 47 -2.45 7.28 4.43
N HIS A 48 -3.62 6.70 4.68
CA HIS A 48 -4.22 5.73 3.76
C HIS A 48 -4.41 6.31 2.34
N ARG A 49 -4.93 7.53 2.22
CA ARG A 49 -5.10 8.20 0.91
C ARG A 49 -3.77 8.48 0.21
N VAL A 50 -2.80 8.99 0.97
CA VAL A 50 -1.45 9.28 0.48
C VAL A 50 -0.78 7.99 0.00
N SER A 51 -0.83 6.93 0.80
CA SER A 51 -0.26 5.61 0.46
C SER A 51 -0.87 5.01 -0.80
N VAL A 52 -2.19 5.11 -0.96
CA VAL A 52 -2.86 4.65 -2.19
C VAL A 52 -2.40 5.46 -3.41
N GLY A 53 -2.26 6.77 -3.28
CA GLY A 53 -1.72 7.65 -4.33
C GLY A 53 -0.28 7.26 -4.69
N MET A 54 0.58 7.14 -3.70
CA MET A 54 1.98 6.74 -3.84
C MET A 54 2.11 5.39 -4.59
N ILE A 55 1.35 4.35 -4.20
CA ILE A 55 1.36 3.05 -4.88
C ILE A 55 0.97 3.18 -6.35
N ILE A 56 -0.02 4.02 -6.67
CA ILE A 56 -0.45 4.24 -8.05
C ILE A 56 0.65 4.91 -8.88
N GLU A 57 1.34 5.87 -8.30
CA GLU A 57 2.37 6.65 -8.98
C GLU A 57 3.68 5.87 -9.10
N SER A 58 4.19 5.33 -7.99
CA SER A 58 5.47 4.62 -7.96
C SER A 58 5.45 3.34 -8.79
N LEU A 59 4.37 2.57 -8.75
CA LEU A 59 4.25 1.31 -9.49
C LEU A 59 3.47 1.42 -10.81
N ALA A 60 2.97 2.60 -11.15
CA ALA A 60 2.10 2.81 -12.31
C ALA A 60 0.91 1.83 -12.37
N VAL A 61 0.19 1.65 -11.25
CA VAL A 61 -0.98 0.77 -11.15
C VAL A 61 -2.13 1.29 -12.00
N LYS A 62 -2.85 0.41 -12.70
CA LYS A 62 -3.94 0.78 -13.61
C LYS A 62 -5.20 1.30 -12.91
N GLY A 63 -5.47 0.82 -11.72
CA GLY A 63 -6.72 1.11 -11.05
C GLY A 63 -6.57 1.36 -9.56
N ARG A 64 -7.28 2.38 -9.06
CA ARG A 64 -7.28 2.74 -7.64
C ARG A 64 -7.65 1.57 -6.72
N LYS A 65 -8.65 0.76 -7.11
CA LYS A 65 -9.08 -0.42 -6.34
C LYS A 65 -7.97 -1.45 -6.11
N ALA A 66 -7.04 -1.61 -7.06
CA ALA A 66 -5.92 -2.53 -6.90
C ALA A 66 -4.93 -2.02 -5.84
N ALA A 67 -4.66 -0.71 -5.80
CA ALA A 67 -3.83 -0.09 -4.78
C ALA A 67 -4.53 -0.07 -3.40
N GLU A 68 -5.83 0.25 -3.33
CA GLU A 68 -6.60 0.27 -2.08
C GLU A 68 -6.64 -1.09 -1.35
N LYS A 69 -6.63 -2.19 -2.09
CA LYS A 69 -6.54 -3.54 -1.50
C LYS A 69 -5.21 -3.80 -0.80
N ARG A 70 -4.18 -3.01 -1.09
CA ARG A 70 -2.82 -3.14 -0.56
C ARG A 70 -2.55 -2.29 0.66
N VAL A 71 -3.45 -1.38 1.02
CA VAL A 71 -3.32 -0.54 2.21
C VAL A 71 -4.57 -0.64 3.05
N LYS A 72 -4.41 -0.96 4.34
CA LYS A 72 -5.54 -1.05 5.27
C LYS A 72 -5.23 -0.28 6.55
N PRO A 73 -6.02 0.75 6.88
CA PRO A 73 -5.90 1.43 8.16
C PRO A 73 -6.67 0.65 9.24
N PHE A 74 -6.05 0.48 10.38
CA PHE A 74 -6.65 -0.06 11.59
C PHE A 74 -6.52 0.98 12.70
N VAL A 75 -7.62 1.49 13.21
CA VAL A 75 -7.63 2.47 14.29
C VAL A 75 -8.36 1.87 15.48
N LYS A 76 -7.65 1.78 16.61
CA LYS A 76 -8.20 1.31 17.89
C LYS A 76 -8.36 2.52 18.79
N ILE A 77 -9.56 3.07 18.85
CA ILE A 77 -9.92 4.14 19.78
C ILE A 77 -10.27 3.52 21.13
N ARG A 78 -9.63 4.01 22.18
CA ARG A 78 -9.93 3.62 23.55
C ARG A 78 -10.97 4.55 24.17
N ASN A 79 -11.73 4.02 25.11
CA ASN A 79 -12.78 4.79 25.76
C ASN A 79 -12.14 5.75 26.80
N ILE A 80 -12.43 7.03 26.68
CA ILE A 80 -11.85 8.11 27.49
C ILE A 80 -12.22 7.96 28.97
N SER A 81 -13.31 7.27 29.30
CA SER A 81 -13.79 7.06 30.68
C SER A 81 -12.94 6.08 31.51
N LYS A 82 -11.99 5.38 30.89
CA LYS A 82 -11.08 4.43 31.55
C LYS A 82 -9.64 4.92 31.43
N GLU A 83 -9.39 6.11 31.99
CA GLU A 83 -8.05 6.69 32.01
C GLU A 83 -7.17 5.97 33.03
N THR A 84 -6.41 4.98 32.54
CA THR A 84 -5.15 4.61 33.19
C THR A 84 -4.05 5.24 32.34
N ALA A 85 -3.25 6.08 32.97
CA ALA A 85 -2.11 6.73 32.34
C ALA A 85 -1.19 5.67 31.70
N GLY A 86 -1.22 5.52 30.38
CA GLY A 86 -0.41 4.53 29.65
C GLY A 86 -1.13 3.81 28.53
N ASP A 87 -2.44 3.96 28.40
CA ASP A 87 -3.22 3.18 27.45
C ASP A 87 -3.87 4.07 26.37
N LEU A 88 -3.06 4.80 25.62
CA LEU A 88 -3.51 5.67 24.53
C LEU A 88 -4.08 4.87 23.35
N SER A 89 -4.98 5.51 22.60
CA SER A 89 -5.47 4.98 21.32
C SER A 89 -4.34 4.80 20.33
N SER A 90 -4.44 3.82 19.45
CA SER A 90 -3.41 3.50 18.48
C SER A 90 -3.98 3.37 17.07
N ALA A 91 -3.14 3.65 16.08
CA ALA A 91 -3.44 3.40 14.67
C ALA A 91 -2.32 2.58 14.04
N LYS A 92 -2.71 1.70 13.11
CA LYS A 92 -1.78 0.90 12.31
C LYS A 92 -2.16 1.03 10.84
N LEU A 93 -1.17 1.14 9.99
CA LEU A 93 -1.32 0.98 8.55
C LEU A 93 -0.69 -0.35 8.13
N TRP A 94 -1.47 -1.17 7.49
CA TRP A 94 -0.99 -2.44 6.94
C TRP A 94 -0.77 -2.28 5.44
N TYR A 95 0.38 -2.76 4.96
CA TYR A 95 0.74 -2.76 3.55
C TYR A 95 0.91 -4.19 3.05
N GLY A 96 0.22 -4.53 1.97
CA GLY A 96 0.36 -5.81 1.27
C GLY A 96 1.46 -5.72 0.21
N LEU A 97 2.66 -6.16 0.54
CA LEU A 97 3.85 -6.11 -0.32
C LEU A 97 3.93 -7.28 -1.33
N ASN A 98 2.85 -8.05 -1.47
CA ASN A 98 2.80 -9.18 -2.40
C ASN A 98 2.87 -8.71 -3.86
N ASP A 99 3.37 -9.59 -4.73
CA ASP A 99 3.48 -9.34 -6.17
C ASP A 99 2.17 -8.87 -6.80
N PHE A 100 2.28 -7.92 -7.73
CA PHE A 100 1.16 -7.49 -8.55
C PHE A 100 1.01 -8.37 -9.79
N ARG A 101 -0.22 -8.57 -10.21
CA ARG A 101 -0.50 -9.20 -11.51
C ARG A 101 -0.10 -8.23 -12.62
N VAL A 102 0.45 -8.77 -13.71
CA VAL A 102 0.83 -7.94 -14.88
C VAL A 102 -0.37 -7.14 -15.41
N SER A 103 -1.59 -7.67 -15.33
CA SER A 103 -2.81 -6.96 -15.75
C SER A 103 -3.11 -5.72 -14.91
N GLU A 104 -2.64 -5.64 -13.68
CA GLU A 104 -2.87 -4.53 -12.75
C GLU A 104 -1.89 -3.36 -12.96
N LEU A 105 -0.76 -3.59 -13.67
CA LEU A 105 0.29 -2.62 -13.90
C LEU A 105 0.23 -2.03 -15.32
N LYS A 106 0.56 -0.74 -15.45
CA LYS A 106 0.76 -0.09 -16.75
C LYS A 106 2.12 -0.47 -17.30
N GLY A 107 2.16 -0.86 -18.57
CA GLY A 107 3.40 -1.25 -19.23
C GLY A 107 3.16 -1.80 -20.63
N ARG A 108 4.24 -2.17 -21.30
CA ARG A 108 4.24 -2.75 -22.64
C ARG A 108 4.35 -4.26 -22.56
N LEU A 109 3.43 -4.94 -23.22
CA LEU A 109 3.41 -6.39 -23.35
C LEU A 109 3.90 -6.80 -24.73
N GLN A 110 4.85 -7.73 -24.80
CA GLN A 110 5.37 -8.25 -26.05
C GLN A 110 5.34 -9.77 -26.05
N ASN A 111 4.80 -10.36 -27.12
CA ASN A 111 4.95 -11.79 -27.37
C ASN A 111 6.37 -12.09 -27.86
N PRO A 112 6.88 -13.30 -27.58
CA PRO A 112 8.13 -13.75 -28.21
C PRO A 112 7.97 -13.71 -29.73
N ARG A 113 9.00 -13.25 -30.41
CA ARG A 113 9.01 -13.27 -31.89
C ARG A 113 8.87 -14.72 -32.35
N ARG A 114 7.93 -14.98 -33.25
CA ARG A 114 7.81 -16.28 -33.92
C ARG A 114 9.11 -16.52 -34.68
N GLN A 115 9.85 -17.56 -34.33
CA GLN A 115 10.92 -18.06 -35.19
C GLN A 115 10.29 -18.80 -36.36
N LYS A 116 10.78 -18.55 -37.57
CA LYS A 116 10.46 -19.44 -38.69
C LYS A 116 10.99 -20.82 -38.31
N GLN A 117 10.11 -21.81 -38.23
CA GLN A 117 10.55 -23.18 -38.01
C GLN A 117 11.41 -23.60 -39.17
N PRO A 118 12.64 -24.06 -38.95
CA PRO A 118 13.44 -24.64 -40.03
C PRO A 118 12.74 -25.90 -40.52
N ARG A 119 12.81 -26.11 -41.84
CA ARG A 119 12.35 -27.34 -42.41
C ARG A 119 13.53 -28.26 -42.62
N ASP A 120 13.33 -29.53 -42.50
CA ASP A 120 14.26 -30.56 -42.89
C ASP A 120 14.45 -30.46 -44.44
N PRO A 121 15.70 -30.28 -44.90
CA PRO A 121 15.96 -30.12 -46.33
C PRO A 121 15.62 -31.36 -47.17
N GLU A 122 15.63 -32.57 -46.61
CA GLU A 122 15.34 -33.83 -47.30
C GLU A 122 13.85 -34.16 -47.30
N THR A 123 13.19 -33.98 -46.16
CA THR A 123 11.78 -34.42 -46.02
C THR A 123 10.79 -33.24 -46.15
N GLY A 124 11.24 -32.00 -46.14
CA GLY A 124 10.42 -30.79 -46.18
C GLY A 124 9.56 -30.59 -44.90
N LEU A 125 9.65 -31.46 -43.92
CA LEU A 125 8.89 -31.40 -42.67
C LEU A 125 9.46 -30.35 -41.74
N PHE A 126 8.59 -29.78 -40.91
CA PHE A 126 9.06 -28.84 -39.88
C PHE A 126 9.85 -29.55 -38.77
N LEU A 127 11.10 -29.12 -38.57
CA LEU A 127 11.90 -29.62 -37.46
C LEU A 127 11.29 -29.19 -36.13
N LYS A 128 11.30 -30.10 -35.16
CA LYS A 128 10.82 -29.80 -33.79
C LYS A 128 11.70 -28.71 -33.16
N THR A 129 11.14 -27.55 -32.96
CA THR A 129 11.83 -26.48 -32.20
C THR A 129 11.90 -26.85 -30.74
N LYS A 130 13.06 -26.56 -30.09
CA LYS A 130 13.20 -26.72 -28.64
C LYS A 130 12.14 -25.87 -27.95
N LYS A 131 11.24 -26.51 -27.19
CA LYS A 131 10.28 -25.82 -26.33
C LYS A 131 11.05 -25.04 -25.26
N GLY A 132 10.64 -23.81 -24.95
CA GLY A 132 10.91 -23.22 -23.65
C GLY A 132 11.93 -22.11 -23.56
N ALA A 133 12.58 -21.68 -24.65
CA ALA A 133 13.66 -20.69 -24.52
C ALA A 133 13.24 -19.21 -24.54
N ARG A 134 12.05 -18.87 -25.00
CA ARG A 134 11.60 -17.47 -25.13
C ARG A 134 10.15 -17.33 -24.68
N GLY A 135 9.95 -16.51 -23.65
CA GLY A 135 8.62 -16.16 -23.15
C GLY A 135 8.19 -14.74 -23.53
N ALA A 136 6.97 -14.42 -23.20
CA ALA A 136 6.47 -13.07 -23.29
C ALA A 136 7.19 -12.15 -22.30
N THR A 137 7.34 -10.90 -22.68
CA THR A 137 8.01 -9.88 -21.86
C THR A 137 7.02 -8.80 -21.45
N PHE A 138 7.24 -8.25 -20.27
CA PHE A 138 6.58 -7.09 -19.77
C PHE A 138 7.60 -6.01 -19.40
N THR A 139 7.44 -4.83 -19.98
CA THR A 139 8.22 -3.64 -19.63
C THR A 139 7.29 -2.72 -18.85
N PRO A 140 7.47 -2.59 -17.52
CA PRO A 140 6.68 -1.69 -16.70
C PRO A 140 6.83 -0.24 -17.16
N ARG A 141 5.82 0.58 -16.92
CA ARG A 141 5.93 2.04 -17.11
C ARG A 141 6.64 2.71 -15.94
N SER A 142 6.60 2.11 -14.77
CA SER A 142 7.30 2.55 -13.57
C SER A 142 8.81 2.39 -13.75
N ALA A 143 9.59 3.41 -13.37
CA ALA A 143 11.05 3.35 -13.36
C ALA A 143 11.61 2.45 -12.25
N GLY A 144 10.87 2.27 -11.16
CA GLY A 144 11.26 1.41 -10.03
C GLY A 144 11.06 -0.08 -10.27
N LEU A 145 10.52 -0.49 -11.43
CA LEU A 145 10.30 -1.90 -11.74
C LEU A 145 11.11 -2.32 -12.98
N ALA A 146 11.85 -3.41 -12.85
CA ALA A 146 12.63 -3.96 -13.96
C ALA A 146 11.74 -4.63 -15.03
N MET A 147 12.26 -4.68 -16.26
CA MET A 147 11.66 -5.48 -17.33
C MET A 147 11.73 -6.96 -16.97
N MET A 148 10.64 -7.68 -17.18
CA MET A 148 10.52 -9.09 -16.85
C MET A 148 10.16 -9.95 -18.07
N SER A 149 10.64 -11.19 -18.05
CA SER A 149 10.32 -12.21 -19.04
C SER A 149 10.05 -13.53 -18.33
N TRP A 150 9.04 -14.28 -18.80
CA TRP A 150 8.69 -15.57 -18.23
C TRP A 150 8.79 -16.64 -19.31
N PRO A 151 9.55 -17.74 -19.05
CA PRO A 151 9.58 -18.89 -19.95
C PRO A 151 8.18 -19.46 -20.18
N ASP A 152 7.94 -20.07 -21.33
CA ASP A 152 6.69 -20.73 -21.70
C ASP A 152 5.42 -19.87 -21.54
N SER A 153 5.55 -18.55 -21.69
CA SER A 153 4.46 -17.61 -21.55
C SER A 153 4.05 -16.96 -22.88
N PHE A 154 2.87 -16.36 -22.87
CA PHE A 154 2.30 -15.66 -24.01
C PHE A 154 1.39 -14.52 -23.56
N VAL A 155 1.23 -13.51 -24.42
CA VAL A 155 0.28 -12.41 -24.18
C VAL A 155 -1.09 -12.79 -24.73
N ALA A 156 -2.12 -12.74 -23.87
CA ALA A 156 -3.50 -12.93 -24.29
C ALA A 156 -4.47 -12.08 -23.46
N LYS A 157 -5.65 -11.85 -24.00
CA LYS A 157 -6.78 -11.28 -23.24
C LYS A 157 -7.60 -12.43 -22.68
N ARG A 158 -7.62 -12.55 -21.35
CA ARG A 158 -8.42 -13.53 -20.61
C ARG A 158 -9.05 -12.88 -19.39
N TYR A 159 -10.20 -13.35 -18.97
CA TYR A 159 -10.93 -12.81 -17.83
C TYR A 159 -11.09 -11.26 -17.86
N GLY A 160 -11.31 -10.71 -19.08
CA GLY A 160 -11.48 -9.28 -19.29
C GLY A 160 -10.19 -8.44 -19.35
N ALA A 161 -9.02 -9.01 -19.01
CA ALA A 161 -7.75 -8.28 -18.97
C ALA A 161 -6.72 -8.85 -19.96
N LYS A 162 -5.94 -7.97 -20.60
CA LYS A 162 -4.75 -8.35 -21.38
C LYS A 162 -3.55 -8.45 -20.45
N SER A 163 -2.90 -9.62 -20.44
CA SER A 163 -1.80 -9.93 -19.53
C SER A 163 -0.81 -10.93 -20.15
N VAL A 164 0.25 -11.26 -19.41
CA VAL A 164 1.15 -12.38 -19.67
C VAL A 164 0.62 -13.61 -18.94
N TRP A 165 0.50 -14.72 -19.66
CA TRP A 165 0.01 -16.01 -19.14
C TRP A 165 1.09 -17.07 -19.29
N ILE A 166 1.43 -17.73 -18.20
CA ILE A 166 2.45 -18.79 -18.11
C ILE A 166 1.73 -20.13 -18.24
N ARG A 167 2.28 -21.03 -19.08
CA ARG A 167 1.79 -22.40 -19.17
C ARG A 167 2.40 -23.24 -18.05
N LEU A 168 1.56 -23.90 -17.29
CA LEU A 168 1.98 -24.79 -16.22
C LEU A 168 2.34 -26.18 -16.78
N ALA A 169 3.32 -26.86 -16.18
CA ALA A 169 3.79 -28.18 -16.61
C ALA A 169 2.69 -29.27 -16.59
N ARG A 170 1.75 -29.16 -15.64
CA ARG A 170 0.62 -30.08 -15.48
C ARG A 170 -0.62 -29.71 -16.29
N GLY A 171 -0.48 -28.79 -17.24
CA GLY A 171 -1.60 -28.16 -17.93
C GLY A 171 -2.19 -26.99 -17.14
N GLY A 172 -2.98 -26.17 -17.83
CA GLY A 172 -3.49 -24.92 -17.28
C GLY A 172 -2.57 -23.72 -17.52
N ILE A 173 -3.03 -22.57 -17.08
CA ILE A 173 -2.33 -21.30 -17.24
C ILE A 173 -2.47 -20.47 -15.96
N GLU A 174 -1.43 -19.74 -15.62
CA GLU A 174 -1.42 -18.77 -14.53
C GLU A 174 -1.02 -17.38 -15.05
N GLU A 175 -1.57 -16.35 -14.44
CA GLU A 175 -1.17 -14.98 -14.76
C GLU A 175 0.18 -14.66 -14.15
N ALA A 176 1.08 -14.09 -14.95
CA ALA A 176 2.40 -13.67 -14.51
C ALA A 176 2.30 -12.53 -13.47
N ARG A 177 3.22 -12.56 -12.50
CA ARG A 177 3.29 -11.58 -11.42
C ARG A 177 4.61 -10.83 -11.47
N VAL A 178 4.59 -9.61 -10.96
CA VAL A 178 5.74 -8.70 -10.86
C VAL A 178 6.03 -8.48 -9.39
N PRO A 179 7.25 -8.80 -8.92
CA PRO A 179 7.66 -8.49 -7.56
C PRO A 179 7.76 -6.97 -7.39
N VAL A 180 7.24 -6.47 -6.29
CA VAL A 180 7.15 -5.02 -6.00
C VAL A 180 7.63 -4.69 -4.60
N HIS A 181 8.10 -5.68 -3.84
CA HIS A 181 8.42 -5.54 -2.42
C HIS A 181 9.40 -4.39 -2.18
N GLU A 182 10.56 -4.43 -2.79
CA GLU A 182 11.62 -3.42 -2.62
C GLU A 182 11.14 -2.01 -3.00
N ALA A 183 10.55 -1.88 -4.20
CA ALA A 183 10.06 -0.59 -4.67
C ALA A 183 8.94 0.01 -3.82
N LEU A 184 8.15 -0.83 -3.12
CA LEU A 184 7.13 -0.36 -2.19
C LEU A 184 7.70 -0.04 -0.82
N GLU A 185 8.66 -0.80 -0.34
CA GLU A 185 9.30 -0.59 0.95
C GLU A 185 10.01 0.76 0.97
N ASP A 186 10.86 1.03 -0.02
CA ASP A 186 11.54 2.32 -0.19
C ASP A 186 10.55 3.50 -0.25
N ALA A 187 9.48 3.35 -1.03
CA ALA A 187 8.49 4.41 -1.16
C ALA A 187 7.66 4.64 0.13
N ILE A 188 7.45 3.60 0.94
CA ILE A 188 6.78 3.72 2.24
C ILE A 188 7.67 4.47 3.22
N ASP A 189 8.96 4.12 3.26
CA ASP A 189 9.92 4.74 4.15
C ASP A 189 10.08 6.24 3.84
N ASP A 190 10.34 6.58 2.59
CA ASP A 190 10.56 7.97 2.17
C ASP A 190 9.32 8.87 2.34
N TYR A 191 8.12 8.35 2.02
CA TYR A 191 6.92 9.19 1.94
C TYR A 191 6.03 9.15 3.17
N ILE A 192 5.96 8.03 3.85
CA ILE A 192 4.98 7.84 4.93
C ILE A 192 5.59 8.15 6.29
N PHE A 193 6.76 7.57 6.58
CA PHE A 193 7.36 7.69 7.91
C PHE A 193 7.85 9.10 8.20
N GLU A 194 8.46 9.78 7.26
CA GLU A 194 8.94 11.16 7.45
C GLU A 194 7.83 12.16 7.76
N ASN A 195 6.63 11.92 7.25
CA ASN A 195 5.54 12.90 7.28
C ASN A 195 4.47 12.62 8.35
N ILE A 196 4.39 11.40 8.88
CA ILE A 196 3.28 11.00 9.75
C ILE A 196 3.18 11.84 11.03
N GLY A 197 4.33 12.17 11.64
CA GLY A 197 4.40 12.98 12.86
C GLY A 197 3.90 14.40 12.63
N THR A 198 4.39 15.04 11.61
CA THR A 198 4.00 16.42 11.25
C THR A 198 2.51 16.51 10.95
N VAL A 199 1.98 15.52 10.19
CA VAL A 199 0.55 15.48 9.86
C VAL A 199 -0.31 15.23 11.09
N PHE A 200 0.14 14.34 11.99
CA PHE A 200 -0.58 14.09 13.24
C PHE A 200 -0.62 15.35 14.11
N MET A 201 0.51 15.98 14.35
CA MET A 201 0.60 17.19 15.19
C MET A 201 -0.25 18.33 14.62
N GLY A 202 -0.24 18.53 13.30
CA GLY A 202 -1.09 19.54 12.65
C GLY A 202 -2.59 19.29 12.87
N PHE A 203 -3.06 18.03 12.78
CA PHE A 203 -4.44 17.70 13.07
C PHE A 203 -4.77 17.81 14.56
N PHE A 204 -3.85 17.43 15.43
CA PHE A 204 -4.02 17.51 16.87
C PHE A 204 -4.15 18.97 17.33
N GLU A 205 -3.20 19.82 16.96
CA GLU A 205 -3.22 21.23 17.31
C GLU A 205 -4.47 21.95 16.80
N GLN A 206 -4.83 21.71 15.54
CA GLN A 206 -6.05 22.29 14.94
C GLN A 206 -7.31 21.90 15.73
N ASP A 207 -7.45 20.63 16.08
CA ASP A 207 -8.64 20.15 16.80
C ASP A 207 -8.64 20.65 18.25
N LEU A 208 -7.48 20.65 18.91
CA LEU A 208 -7.35 21.08 20.30
C LEU A 208 -7.67 22.57 20.44
N ARG A 209 -7.07 23.44 19.61
CA ARG A 209 -7.38 24.88 19.56
C ARG A 209 -8.86 25.15 19.27
N GLY A 210 -9.46 24.37 18.34
CA GLY A 210 -10.86 24.46 18.03
C GLY A 210 -11.77 24.12 19.21
N ARG A 211 -11.38 23.15 20.04
CA ARG A 211 -12.14 22.76 21.26
C ARG A 211 -12.07 23.81 22.33
N VAL A 212 -10.89 24.37 22.58
CA VAL A 212 -10.70 25.44 23.56
C VAL A 212 -11.50 26.68 23.15
N LYS A 213 -11.35 27.13 21.89
CA LYS A 213 -12.08 28.31 21.36
C LYS A 213 -13.60 28.12 21.35
N GLY A 214 -14.06 26.93 21.03
CA GLY A 214 -15.49 26.59 20.97
C GLY A 214 -16.11 26.26 22.32
N ASN A 215 -15.31 26.24 23.39
CA ASN A 215 -15.69 25.76 24.72
C ASN A 215 -16.53 24.45 24.68
N VAL A 216 -16.09 23.52 23.80
CA VAL A 216 -16.81 22.30 23.50
C VAL A 216 -16.58 21.30 24.61
N HIS A 217 -17.49 21.26 25.57
CA HIS A 217 -17.58 20.18 26.55
C HIS A 217 -18.40 19.03 25.95
N VAL A 218 -17.92 17.83 26.13
CA VAL A 218 -18.62 16.62 25.74
C VAL A 218 -18.83 15.79 27.01
N ASP A 219 -20.05 15.36 27.27
CA ASP A 219 -20.36 14.46 28.36
C ASP A 219 -19.57 13.14 28.18
N PRO A 220 -18.69 12.76 29.12
CA PRO A 220 -17.87 11.57 29.00
C PRO A 220 -18.66 10.26 28.96
N LYS A 221 -19.93 10.27 29.45
CA LYS A 221 -20.79 9.07 29.45
C LYS A 221 -21.57 8.90 28.16
N THR A 222 -22.04 10.00 27.57
CA THR A 222 -22.95 9.95 26.42
C THR A 222 -22.27 10.34 25.11
N GLY A 223 -21.10 10.96 25.16
CA GLY A 223 -20.39 11.49 23.98
C GLY A 223 -21.13 12.68 23.31
N LYS A 224 -22.17 13.20 23.93
CA LYS A 224 -22.94 14.35 23.43
C LYS A 224 -22.33 15.66 23.93
N ARG A 225 -22.55 16.75 23.20
CA ARG A 225 -22.23 18.12 23.63
C ARG A 225 -23.06 18.44 24.88
N LEU A 226 -22.38 18.97 25.91
CA LEU A 226 -23.01 19.62 27.05
C LEU A 226 -23.50 20.99 26.62
#